data_f5e96ae4313ffe3d06fa8220054dba22
#
_entry.id   f5e96ae4313ffe3d06fa8220054dba22
#
_cell.length_a   1.000
_cell.length_b   1.000
_cell.length_c   1.000
_cell.angle_alpha   90.00
_cell.angle_beta   90.00
_cell.angle_gamma   90.00
#
_symmetry.space_group_name_H-M   'P 1'
#
loop_
_entity.id
_entity.type
_entity.pdbx_description
1 polymer ?
#
loop_
_entity_poly.entity_id
_entity_poly.type
_entity_poly.pdbx_seq_one_letter_code
_entity_poly.pdbx_strand_id
1 'polypeptide(L)'
;MARAATTSDVFNAVAEPCRREILSVLGQGESPVAELVARLRLSQPQVSKHLGVLRRVGVVRCRSVGRQRLYRVHAPALRPIHDWVSTFEQQWNERFDRLEDYLFELQVKANESRTDRTNDSAKDSAKDSAKDSAKDSANDYAGTTTNEDPT
;
A
#
# COMPACT_ATOMS: atom_id res chain seq x y z
N MET A 1 44.14 11.20 18.01
CA MET A 1 42.70 11.38 17.69
C MET A 1 41.93 10.37 18.51
N ALA A 2 41.29 10.84 19.59
CA ALA A 2 40.41 9.99 20.36
C ALA A 2 39.25 9.56 19.46
N ARG A 3 39.15 8.27 19.16
CA ARG A 3 37.98 7.68 18.53
C ARG A 3 36.81 8.01 19.44
N ALA A 4 35.88 8.83 18.96
CA ALA A 4 34.65 9.10 19.68
C ALA A 4 34.09 7.75 20.13
N ALA A 5 33.93 7.59 21.45
CA ALA A 5 33.33 6.39 22.00
C ALA A 5 32.05 6.16 21.20
N THR A 6 31.95 5.00 20.56
CA THR A 6 30.74 4.63 19.84
C THR A 6 29.62 4.73 20.85
N THR A 7 28.91 5.84 20.81
CA THR A 7 27.88 6.17 21.78
C THR A 7 26.90 5.01 21.74
N SER A 8 26.74 4.32 22.87
CA SER A 8 25.76 3.26 23.01
C SER A 8 24.38 3.89 23.01
N ASP A 9 23.96 4.38 21.85
CA ASP A 9 22.66 4.99 21.63
C ASP A 9 21.69 4.02 20.94
N VAL A 10 20.47 4.39 20.90
CA VAL A 10 19.40 3.59 20.31
C VAL A 10 19.61 3.38 18.80
N PHE A 11 20.15 4.36 18.08
CA PHE A 11 20.40 4.24 16.63
C PHE A 11 21.44 3.17 16.34
N ASN A 12 22.54 3.16 17.09
CA ASN A 12 23.54 2.12 16.96
C ASN A 12 22.99 0.74 17.36
N ALA A 13 22.15 0.69 18.40
CA ALA A 13 21.52 -0.55 18.82
C ALA A 13 20.66 -1.19 17.73
N VAL A 14 19.92 -0.40 16.95
CA VAL A 14 19.05 -0.92 15.87
C VAL A 14 19.74 -1.00 14.51
N ALA A 15 20.98 -0.55 14.38
CA ALA A 15 21.71 -0.59 13.11
C ALA A 15 21.97 -2.03 12.63
N GLU A 16 22.14 -2.98 13.55
CA GLU A 16 22.42 -4.37 13.21
C GLU A 16 21.15 -5.18 12.93
N PRO A 17 21.09 -5.92 11.80
CA PRO A 17 19.90 -6.69 11.41
C PRO A 17 19.43 -7.68 12.48
N CYS A 18 20.31 -8.47 13.05
CA CYS A 18 19.94 -9.46 14.08
C CYS A 18 19.27 -8.82 15.30
N ARG A 19 19.67 -7.60 15.68
CA ARG A 19 19.03 -6.89 16.78
C ARG A 19 17.64 -6.41 16.42
N ARG A 20 17.41 -6.00 15.16
CA ARG A 20 16.06 -5.65 14.68
C ARG A 20 15.13 -6.87 14.63
N GLU A 21 15.64 -8.03 14.25
CA GLU A 21 14.87 -9.28 14.28
C GLU A 21 14.47 -9.66 15.70
N ILE A 22 15.38 -9.56 16.66
CA ILE A 22 15.08 -9.77 18.07
C ILE A 22 13.98 -8.81 18.54
N LEU A 23 14.09 -7.52 18.21
CA LEU A 23 13.07 -6.52 18.57
C LEU A 23 11.72 -6.81 17.91
N SER A 24 11.69 -7.30 16.68
CA SER A 24 10.47 -7.69 15.99
C SER A 24 9.76 -8.86 16.68
N VAL A 25 10.50 -9.86 17.13
CA VAL A 25 9.95 -10.98 17.91
C VAL A 25 9.41 -10.49 19.26
N LEU A 26 10.21 -9.69 19.97
CA LEU A 26 9.83 -9.15 21.28
C LEU A 26 8.69 -8.11 21.21
N GLY A 27 8.48 -7.51 20.05
CA GLY A 27 7.33 -6.63 19.78
C GLY A 27 5.99 -7.38 19.78
N GLN A 28 6.01 -8.67 19.52
CA GLN A 28 4.83 -9.53 19.58
C GLN A 28 4.48 -9.98 21.01
N GLY A 29 5.43 -9.92 21.92
CA GLY A 29 5.25 -10.32 23.31
C GLY A 29 6.56 -10.60 24.06
N GLU A 30 6.45 -10.84 25.33
CA GLU A 30 7.60 -11.24 26.14
C GLU A 30 8.05 -12.65 25.75
N SER A 31 9.35 -12.86 25.62
CA SER A 31 9.90 -14.16 25.25
C SER A 31 11.18 -14.47 26.04
N PRO A 32 11.41 -15.75 26.42
CA PRO A 32 12.68 -16.20 26.98
C PRO A 32 13.75 -16.35 25.90
N VAL A 33 15.02 -16.39 26.29
CA VAL A 33 16.16 -16.57 25.35
C VAL A 33 16.00 -17.81 24.48
N ALA A 34 15.53 -18.91 25.06
CA ALA A 34 15.36 -20.17 24.32
C ALA A 34 14.40 -20.05 23.13
N GLU A 35 13.32 -19.28 23.27
CA GLU A 35 12.38 -19.01 22.19
C GLU A 35 13.01 -18.13 21.11
N LEU A 36 13.77 -17.11 21.48
CA LEU A 36 14.51 -16.27 20.54
C LEU A 36 15.52 -17.08 19.72
N VAL A 37 16.26 -17.99 20.38
CA VAL A 37 17.18 -18.93 19.74
C VAL A 37 16.46 -19.78 18.69
N ALA A 38 15.33 -20.36 19.07
CA ALA A 38 14.56 -21.22 18.19
C ALA A 38 13.97 -20.46 16.98
N ARG A 39 13.39 -19.27 17.20
CA ARG A 39 12.75 -18.47 16.16
C ARG A 39 13.75 -17.86 15.18
N LEU A 40 14.88 -17.37 15.69
CA LEU A 40 15.87 -16.65 14.90
C LEU A 40 16.95 -17.57 14.33
N ARG A 41 17.00 -18.83 14.75
CA ARG A 41 18.03 -19.80 14.35
C ARG A 41 19.47 -19.32 14.65
N LEU A 42 19.60 -18.54 15.70
CA LEU A 42 20.89 -18.06 16.21
C LEU A 42 21.35 -18.89 17.39
N SER A 43 22.65 -18.93 17.66
CA SER A 43 23.16 -19.57 18.88
C SER A 43 22.78 -18.77 20.12
N GLN A 44 22.65 -19.46 21.27
CA GLN A 44 22.35 -18.79 22.53
C GLN A 44 23.37 -17.70 22.90
N PRO A 45 24.71 -17.89 22.75
CA PRO A 45 25.66 -16.82 22.96
C PRO A 45 25.45 -15.58 22.09
N GLN A 46 25.08 -15.77 20.82
CA GLN A 46 24.78 -14.66 19.92
C GLN A 46 23.55 -13.87 20.37
N VAL A 47 22.44 -14.57 20.65
CA VAL A 47 21.23 -13.93 21.19
C VAL A 47 21.52 -13.19 22.48
N SER A 48 22.24 -13.81 23.41
CA SER A 48 22.61 -13.20 24.69
C SER A 48 23.46 -11.95 24.50
N LYS A 49 24.41 -11.96 23.57
CA LYS A 49 25.24 -10.79 23.23
C LYS A 49 24.41 -9.64 22.71
N HIS A 50 23.49 -9.90 21.76
CA HIS A 50 22.61 -8.89 21.18
C HIS A 50 21.62 -8.33 22.21
N LEU A 51 21.03 -9.19 23.04
CA LEU A 51 20.18 -8.77 24.16
C LEU A 51 20.94 -7.90 25.16
N GLY A 52 22.21 -8.20 25.41
CA GLY A 52 23.09 -7.39 26.26
C GLY A 52 23.24 -5.96 25.74
N VAL A 53 23.44 -5.78 24.45
CA VAL A 53 23.52 -4.45 23.82
C VAL A 53 22.17 -3.73 23.93
N LEU A 54 21.07 -4.37 23.54
CA LEU A 54 19.72 -3.79 23.58
C LEU A 54 19.28 -3.39 24.99
N ARG A 55 19.67 -4.18 26.01
CA ARG A 55 19.42 -3.84 27.42
C ARG A 55 20.24 -2.65 27.89
N ARG A 56 21.50 -2.55 27.48
CA ARG A 56 22.39 -1.45 27.87
C ARG A 56 21.86 -0.10 27.43
N VAL A 57 21.26 -0.02 26.25
CA VAL A 57 20.62 1.21 25.74
C VAL A 57 19.16 1.36 26.18
N GLY A 58 18.64 0.42 26.96
CA GLY A 58 17.30 0.49 27.54
C GLY A 58 16.15 0.13 26.59
N VAL A 59 16.44 -0.32 25.37
CA VAL A 59 15.42 -0.71 24.37
C VAL A 59 14.73 -2.03 24.73
N VAL A 60 15.43 -2.90 25.43
CA VAL A 60 14.89 -4.17 25.95
C VAL A 60 15.00 -4.17 27.48
N ARG A 61 13.93 -4.60 28.12
CA ARG A 61 13.88 -4.87 29.55
C ARG A 61 13.77 -6.38 29.81
N CYS A 62 14.26 -6.80 30.97
CA CYS A 62 14.23 -8.19 31.42
C CYS A 62 13.60 -8.27 32.80
N ARG A 63 12.73 -9.25 33.00
CA ARG A 63 12.20 -9.63 34.30
C ARG A 63 12.39 -11.11 34.56
N SER A 64 12.56 -11.49 35.80
CA SER A 64 12.66 -12.90 36.21
C SER A 64 11.28 -13.44 36.59
N VAL A 65 10.93 -14.60 36.05
CA VAL A 65 9.72 -15.34 36.38
C VAL A 65 10.16 -16.77 36.74
N GLY A 66 10.17 -17.08 37.99
CA GLY A 66 10.72 -18.34 38.45
C GLY A 66 12.22 -18.48 38.09
N ARG A 67 12.54 -19.56 37.36
CA ARG A 67 13.89 -19.80 36.84
C ARG A 67 14.18 -19.20 35.47
N GLN A 68 13.17 -18.57 34.83
CA GLN A 68 13.30 -18.00 33.49
C GLN A 68 13.44 -16.49 33.54
N ARG A 69 14.18 -15.97 32.58
CA ARG A 69 14.27 -14.54 32.27
C ARG A 69 13.43 -14.24 31.02
N LEU A 70 12.44 -13.39 31.17
CA LEU A 70 11.60 -12.92 30.09
C LEU A 70 12.07 -11.54 29.64
N TYR A 71 12.20 -11.38 28.35
CA TYR A 71 12.63 -10.15 27.71
C TYR A 71 11.45 -9.51 26.99
N ARG A 72 11.38 -8.20 27.01
CA ARG A 72 10.35 -7.41 26.32
C ARG A 72 10.92 -6.13 25.77
N VAL A 73 10.30 -5.59 24.71
CA VAL A 73 10.63 -4.26 24.19
C VAL A 73 10.18 -3.19 25.20
N HIS A 74 11.01 -2.18 25.36
CA HIS A 74 10.67 -0.95 26.04
C HIS A 74 10.49 0.16 25.00
N ALA A 75 9.28 0.23 24.42
CA ALA A 75 8.95 1.12 23.31
C ALA A 75 9.32 2.60 23.53
N PRO A 76 9.19 3.19 24.74
CA PRO A 76 9.59 4.59 24.96
C PRO A 76 11.05 4.88 24.62
N ALA A 77 11.94 3.90 24.75
CA ALA A 77 13.36 4.05 24.40
C ALA A 77 13.62 4.15 22.87
N LEU A 78 12.65 3.74 22.06
CA LEU A 78 12.71 3.86 20.60
C LEU A 78 12.21 5.22 20.09
N ARG A 79 11.66 6.07 20.94
CA ARG A 79 11.12 7.36 20.58
C ARG A 79 12.07 8.25 19.75
N PRO A 80 13.37 8.36 20.08
CA PRO A 80 14.29 9.15 19.27
C PRO A 80 14.37 8.70 17.80
N ILE A 81 14.25 7.39 17.54
CA ILE A 81 14.23 6.86 16.17
C ILE A 81 12.95 7.26 15.47
N HIS A 82 11.80 7.10 16.12
CA HIS A 82 10.51 7.54 15.61
C HIS A 82 10.54 9.03 15.25
N ASP A 83 10.94 9.88 16.18
CA ASP A 83 10.98 11.32 15.97
C ASP A 83 11.91 11.70 14.81
N TRP A 84 13.04 11.01 14.66
CA TRP A 84 13.94 11.20 13.52
C TRP A 84 13.30 10.76 12.19
N VAL A 85 12.68 9.59 12.13
CA VAL A 85 12.02 9.08 10.91
C VAL A 85 10.85 9.97 10.53
N SER A 86 10.07 10.45 11.49
CA SER A 86 8.92 11.34 11.25
C SER A 86 9.29 12.66 10.55
N THR A 87 10.55 13.11 10.65
CA THR A 87 11.02 14.30 9.89
C THR A 87 11.00 14.06 8.38
N PHE A 88 11.06 12.81 7.94
CA PHE A 88 11.04 12.41 6.53
C PHE A 88 9.64 11.99 6.05
N GLU A 89 8.73 11.68 6.95
CA GLU A 89 7.37 11.23 6.60
C GLU A 89 6.62 12.28 5.78
N GLN A 90 6.76 13.55 6.10
CA GLN A 90 6.13 14.64 5.36
C GLN A 90 6.57 14.64 3.88
N GLN A 91 7.86 14.44 3.61
CA GLN A 91 8.38 14.36 2.24
C GLN A 91 7.85 13.14 1.47
N TRP A 92 7.53 12.06 2.18
CA TRP A 92 6.95 10.86 1.58
C TRP A 92 5.47 11.08 1.27
N ASN A 93 4.72 11.63 2.22
CA ASN A 93 3.30 11.93 2.06
C ASN A 93 3.05 12.90 0.90
N GLU A 94 3.80 13.99 0.78
CA GLU A 94 3.69 14.92 -0.35
C GLU A 94 3.96 14.27 -1.72
N ARG A 95 4.78 13.21 -1.76
CA ARG A 95 5.01 12.44 -3.00
C ARG A 95 3.88 11.49 -3.30
N PHE A 96 3.30 10.86 -2.29
CA PHE A 96 2.15 9.99 -2.44
C PHE A 96 0.90 10.78 -2.84
N ASP A 97 0.64 11.93 -2.21
CA ASP A 97 -0.47 12.81 -2.56
C ASP A 97 -0.38 13.24 -4.04
N ARG A 98 0.80 13.64 -4.50
CA ARG A 98 1.01 13.98 -5.92
C ARG A 98 0.82 12.79 -6.88
N LEU A 99 1.15 11.58 -6.44
CA LEU A 99 0.93 10.39 -7.23
C LEU A 99 -0.56 10.02 -7.30
N GLU A 100 -1.28 10.14 -6.20
CA GLU A 100 -2.73 9.95 -6.15
C GLU A 100 -3.47 10.93 -7.06
N ASP A 101 -3.13 12.22 -7.01
CA ASP A 101 -3.67 13.25 -7.89
C ASP A 101 -3.42 12.92 -9.36
N TYR A 102 -2.20 12.49 -9.71
CA TYR A 102 -1.86 12.10 -11.07
C TYR A 102 -2.63 10.86 -11.54
N LEU A 103 -2.78 9.85 -10.69
CA LEU A 103 -3.57 8.66 -11.00
C LEU A 103 -5.05 8.99 -11.17
N PHE A 104 -5.59 9.90 -10.35
CA PHE A 104 -6.96 10.38 -10.48
C PHE A 104 -7.17 11.10 -11.82
N GLU A 105 -6.27 11.99 -12.22
CA GLU A 105 -6.32 12.67 -13.53
C GLU A 105 -6.29 11.67 -14.70
N LEU A 106 -5.46 10.64 -14.62
CA LEU A 106 -5.40 9.60 -15.65
C LEU A 106 -6.70 8.80 -15.73
N GLN A 107 -7.34 8.50 -14.61
CA GLN A 107 -8.62 7.79 -14.57
C GLN A 107 -9.73 8.64 -15.16
N VAL A 108 -9.78 9.93 -14.86
CA VAL A 108 -10.75 10.87 -15.45
C VAL A 108 -10.59 10.92 -16.96
N LYS A 109 -9.37 11.13 -17.46
CA LYS A 109 -9.08 11.15 -18.92
C LYS A 109 -9.43 9.83 -19.61
N ALA A 110 -9.18 8.71 -18.97
CA ALA A 110 -9.54 7.40 -19.50
C ALA A 110 -11.05 7.20 -19.58
N ASN A 111 -11.80 7.70 -18.60
CA ASN A 111 -13.27 7.64 -18.61
C ASN A 111 -13.88 8.57 -19.66
N GLU A 112 -13.38 9.80 -19.80
CA GLU A 112 -13.82 10.74 -20.86
C GLU A 112 -13.62 10.14 -22.26
N SER A 113 -12.47 9.53 -22.52
CA SER A 113 -12.17 8.85 -23.78
C SER A 113 -13.06 7.64 -24.06
N ARG A 114 -13.62 7.00 -23.04
CA ARG A 114 -14.60 5.90 -23.19
C ARG A 114 -16.00 6.44 -23.49
N THR A 115 -16.36 7.56 -22.87
CA THR A 115 -17.69 8.18 -23.07
C THR A 115 -17.82 8.75 -24.48
N ASP A 116 -16.76 9.34 -25.04
CA ASP A 116 -16.75 9.84 -26.43
C ASP A 116 -16.91 8.72 -27.47
N ARG A 117 -16.29 7.56 -27.26
CA ARG A 117 -16.42 6.39 -28.14
C ARG A 117 -17.83 5.80 -28.14
N THR A 118 -18.50 5.80 -26.99
CA THR A 118 -19.88 5.29 -26.89
C THR A 118 -20.89 6.25 -27.51
N ASN A 119 -20.62 7.56 -27.43
CA ASN A 119 -21.53 8.57 -28.01
C ASN A 119 -21.41 8.64 -29.55
N ASP A 120 -20.24 8.37 -30.10
CA ASP A 120 -20.03 8.31 -31.57
C ASP A 120 -20.68 7.06 -32.18
N SER A 121 -20.61 5.91 -31.51
CA SER A 121 -21.29 4.68 -31.90
C SER A 121 -22.82 4.80 -31.85
N ALA A 122 -23.35 5.56 -30.89
CA ALA A 122 -24.80 5.81 -30.80
C ALA A 122 -25.31 6.74 -31.89
N LYS A 123 -24.50 7.68 -32.37
CA LYS A 123 -24.86 8.57 -33.50
C LYS A 123 -24.89 7.85 -34.84
N ASP A 124 -23.98 6.92 -35.06
CA ASP A 124 -23.96 6.10 -36.29
C ASP A 124 -25.16 5.14 -36.35
N SER A 125 -25.53 4.51 -35.25
CA SER A 125 -26.73 3.65 -35.18
C SER A 125 -28.04 4.41 -35.40
N ALA A 126 -28.12 5.66 -34.94
CA ALA A 126 -29.29 6.50 -35.12
C ALA A 126 -29.44 6.98 -36.59
N LYS A 127 -28.34 7.16 -37.33
CA LYS A 127 -28.35 7.52 -38.76
C LYS A 127 -28.79 6.38 -39.66
N ASP A 128 -28.43 5.15 -39.35
CA ASP A 128 -28.87 3.97 -40.13
C ASP A 128 -30.35 3.67 -39.93
N SER A 129 -30.88 3.81 -38.72
CA SER A 129 -32.31 3.63 -38.45
C SER A 129 -33.20 4.70 -39.14
N ALA A 130 -32.69 5.93 -39.28
CA ALA A 130 -33.42 6.99 -39.98
C ALA A 130 -33.44 6.82 -41.49
N LYS A 131 -32.47 6.15 -42.09
CA LYS A 131 -32.44 5.83 -43.54
C LYS A 131 -33.39 4.70 -43.93
N ASP A 132 -33.58 3.72 -43.08
CA ASP A 132 -34.49 2.60 -43.35
C ASP A 132 -35.96 3.02 -43.25
N SER A 133 -36.33 3.89 -42.30
CA SER A 133 -37.69 4.42 -42.18
C SER A 133 -38.11 5.33 -43.34
N ALA A 134 -37.15 5.99 -44.02
CA ALA A 134 -37.43 6.84 -45.17
C ALA A 134 -37.66 6.06 -46.50
N LYS A 135 -37.19 4.82 -46.57
CA LYS A 135 -37.40 3.95 -47.73
C LYS A 135 -38.77 3.28 -47.75
N ASP A 136 -39.33 2.96 -46.60
CA ASP A 136 -40.61 2.29 -46.48
C ASP A 136 -41.81 3.24 -46.79
N SER A 137 -41.66 4.53 -46.51
CA SER A 137 -42.73 5.53 -46.82
C SER A 137 -42.85 5.93 -48.29
N ALA A 138 -41.87 5.57 -49.11
CA ALA A 138 -41.92 5.94 -50.56
C ALA A 138 -42.56 4.86 -51.45
N ASN A 139 -42.90 3.69 -50.96
CA ASN A 139 -43.40 2.57 -51.73
C ASN A 139 -44.93 2.37 -51.62
N ASP A 140 -45.63 3.18 -50.83
CA ASP A 140 -47.08 2.97 -50.56
C ASP A 140 -47.98 3.94 -51.30
N TYR A 141 -47.42 4.74 -52.24
CA TYR A 141 -48.22 5.73 -53.04
C TYR A 141 -48.28 5.46 -54.52
N ALA A 142 -48.03 4.24 -54.98
CA ALA A 142 -48.18 3.89 -56.41
C ALA A 142 -49.08 2.66 -56.61
N GLY A 143 -50.38 2.84 -56.52
CA GLY A 143 -51.25 1.74 -56.87
C GLY A 143 -52.72 1.90 -56.51
N THR A 144 -53.36 2.93 -56.96
CA THR A 144 -54.84 2.83 -57.18
C THR A 144 -55.31 3.86 -58.21
N THR A 145 -55.27 3.48 -59.45
CA THR A 145 -56.16 4.04 -60.43
C THR A 145 -56.68 2.91 -61.26
N THR A 146 -57.98 2.77 -61.16
CA THR A 146 -58.77 2.41 -62.29
C THR A 146 -59.92 1.57 -61.86
N ASN A 147 -60.97 1.70 -62.34
CA ASN A 147 -61.55 1.87 -63.60
C ASN A 147 -63.07 1.62 -63.43
N GLU A 148 -63.83 2.60 -63.58
CA GLU A 148 -65.26 2.42 -63.76
C GLU A 148 -65.54 2.71 -65.21
N ASP A 149 -66.26 1.83 -65.79
CA ASP A 149 -67.02 2.14 -66.98
C ASP A 149 -68.40 1.45 -66.98
N PRO A 150 -69.38 2.11 -67.57
CA PRO A 150 -70.78 1.94 -67.24
C PRO A 150 -71.53 1.08 -68.25
N THR A 151 -72.59 0.47 -67.77
CA THR A 151 -73.90 0.38 -68.56
C THR A 151 -74.96 -0.11 -67.62
#